data_adba2855c8e3b8849aa98450fa4da6cb
#
_entry.id   adba2855c8e3b8849aa98450fa4da6cb
#
_cell.length_a   1.000
_cell.length_b   1.000
_cell.length_c   1.000
_cell.angle_alpha   90.00
_cell.angle_beta   90.00
_cell.angle_gamma   90.00
#
_symmetry.space_group_name_H-M   'P 1'
#
loop_
_entity.id
_entity.type
_entity.pdbx_description
1 polymer ?
#
loop_
_entity_poly.entity_id
_entity_poly.type
_entity_poly.pdbx_seq_one_letter_code
_entity_poly.pdbx_strand_id
1 'polypeptide(L)'
;YKYPYNEQLMIYAQRPNATACAEYDFWKDRMGRYVQRGSTGIALIDTSGYQPRLRYVFDVADTAPRDAARSFTLWEMRAEHEAKVCSMLTEQYDVPQDGGIIAQFERVADKLALEYWTEQKRDICGIVADSFLNGYDEDNIRMAFKTAASTSITYALMARCGFSPDGYFEPEDFMPVFDFNTPAAVSVLGTAVSEISQRVLRQIEITVKRHERERC
;
A
#
# COMPACT_ATOMS: atom_id res chain seq x y z
N TYR A 1 0.94 4.47 1.11
CA TYR A 1 1.40 3.17 1.68
C TYR A 1 2.16 3.29 3.00
N LYS A 2 2.30 4.49 3.58
CA LYS A 2 3.05 4.71 4.85
C LYS A 2 2.16 4.67 6.10
N TYR A 3 0.88 4.52 5.92
CA TYR A 3 -0.11 4.41 6.99
C TYR A 3 -0.68 2.99 7.06
N PRO A 4 -1.05 2.47 8.23
CA PRO A 4 -1.83 1.24 8.35
C PRO A 4 -3.13 1.31 7.55
N TYR A 5 -3.66 0.17 7.14
CA TYR A 5 -4.84 0.11 6.26
C TYR A 5 -6.03 0.95 6.76
N ASN A 6 -6.39 0.82 8.02
CA ASN A 6 -7.51 1.57 8.59
C ASN A 6 -7.29 3.10 8.55
N GLU A 7 -6.06 3.56 8.75
CA GLU A 7 -5.74 4.99 8.61
C GLU A 7 -5.76 5.44 7.16
N GLN A 8 -5.35 4.58 6.21
CA GLN A 8 -5.49 4.88 4.78
C GLN A 8 -6.96 5.06 4.39
N LEU A 9 -7.86 4.20 4.91
CA LEU A 9 -9.30 4.36 4.71
C LEU A 9 -9.83 5.68 5.28
N MET A 10 -9.39 6.05 6.49
CA MET A 10 -9.78 7.32 7.13
C MET A 10 -9.28 8.53 6.33
N ILE A 11 -8.05 8.47 5.81
CA ILE A 11 -7.49 9.52 4.95
C ILE A 11 -8.31 9.61 3.67
N TYR A 12 -8.54 8.50 2.99
CA TYR A 12 -9.29 8.46 1.74
C TYR A 12 -10.73 8.96 1.90
N ALA A 13 -11.42 8.54 2.95
CA ALA A 13 -12.80 8.96 3.22
C ALA A 13 -12.93 10.48 3.45
N GLN A 14 -11.93 11.12 4.04
CA GLN A 14 -11.93 12.56 4.31
C GLN A 14 -11.32 13.37 3.15
N ARG A 15 -10.36 12.77 2.42
CA ARG A 15 -9.63 13.44 1.34
C ARG A 15 -9.15 12.44 0.29
N PRO A 16 -10.00 12.06 -0.67
CA PRO A 16 -9.68 11.06 -1.70
C PRO A 16 -8.43 11.40 -2.53
N ASN A 17 -8.15 12.70 -2.73
CA ASN A 17 -7.03 13.19 -3.53
C ASN A 17 -5.75 13.45 -2.71
N ALA A 18 -5.68 13.00 -1.44
CA ALA A 18 -4.48 13.15 -0.62
C ALA A 18 -3.31 12.36 -1.24
N THR A 19 -2.15 13.02 -1.33
CA THR A 19 -0.94 12.45 -1.96
C THR A 19 0.12 12.08 -0.95
N ALA A 20 0.40 12.94 0.02
CA ALA A 20 1.41 12.71 1.04
C ALA A 20 1.01 13.41 2.35
N CYS A 21 0.54 12.63 3.29
CA CYS A 21 0.10 13.11 4.59
C CYS A 21 1.18 12.96 5.65
N ALA A 22 1.29 13.95 6.52
CA ALA A 22 2.10 13.86 7.74
C ALA A 22 1.56 14.81 8.82
N GLU A 23 2.00 14.60 10.05
CA GLU A 23 1.67 15.47 11.18
C GLU A 23 2.29 16.86 11.02
N TYR A 24 1.70 17.85 11.70
CA TYR A 24 2.14 19.24 11.68
C TYR A 24 3.64 19.40 11.98
N ASP A 25 4.13 18.74 13.04
CA ASP A 25 5.52 18.84 13.46
C ASP A 25 6.48 18.22 12.45
N PHE A 26 6.08 17.15 11.74
CA PHE A 26 6.88 16.60 10.65
C PHE A 26 7.08 17.62 9.53
N TRP A 27 6.00 18.28 9.09
CA TRP A 27 6.09 19.30 8.06
C TRP A 27 6.97 20.47 8.50
N LYS A 28 6.77 20.95 9.73
CA LYS A 28 7.50 22.09 10.28
C LYS A 28 8.97 21.78 10.52
N ASP A 29 9.27 20.71 11.26
CA ASP A 29 10.61 20.50 11.82
C ASP A 29 11.50 19.65 10.90
N ARG A 30 10.92 18.72 10.12
CA ARG A 30 11.66 17.84 9.23
C ARG A 30 11.74 18.35 7.80
N MET A 31 10.66 18.97 7.32
CA MET A 31 10.55 19.40 5.93
C MET A 31 10.72 20.93 5.77
N GLY A 32 10.72 21.71 6.86
CA GLY A 32 10.80 23.16 6.79
C GLY A 32 9.59 23.79 6.11
N ARG A 33 8.44 23.12 6.14
CA ARG A 33 7.19 23.57 5.56
C ARG A 33 6.22 24.00 6.66
N TYR A 34 5.30 24.88 6.36
CA TYR A 34 4.24 25.26 7.28
C TYR A 34 2.87 24.90 6.70
N VAL A 35 1.96 24.49 7.56
CA VAL A 35 0.56 24.27 7.18
C VAL A 35 -0.08 25.64 6.96
N GLN A 36 -0.73 25.80 5.82
CA GLN A 36 -1.35 27.05 5.41
C GLN A 36 -2.57 27.35 6.29
N ARG A 37 -2.78 28.63 6.55
CA ARG A 37 -3.94 29.08 7.35
C ARG A 37 -5.24 28.71 6.63
N GLY A 38 -6.16 28.09 7.38
CA GLY A 38 -7.45 27.62 6.84
C GLY A 38 -7.43 26.19 6.32
N SER A 39 -6.28 25.53 6.30
CA SER A 39 -6.24 24.09 5.97
C SER A 39 -6.94 23.28 7.06
N THR A 40 -7.72 22.30 6.62
CA THR A 40 -8.40 21.35 7.52
C THR A 40 -7.55 20.07 7.65
N GLY A 41 -7.19 19.74 8.89
CA GLY A 41 -6.49 18.48 9.17
C GLY A 41 -7.36 17.27 8.96
N ILE A 42 -6.78 16.20 8.44
CA ILE A 42 -7.39 14.88 8.32
C ILE A 42 -7.30 14.21 9.69
N ALA A 43 -8.45 13.85 10.27
CA ALA A 43 -8.52 13.25 11.59
C ALA A 43 -8.22 11.75 11.53
N LEU A 44 -7.27 11.30 12.34
CA LEU A 44 -6.95 9.89 12.56
C LEU A 44 -7.16 9.54 14.04
N ILE A 45 -7.32 8.25 14.34
CA ILE A 45 -7.46 7.77 15.70
C ILE A 45 -6.11 7.23 16.18
N ASP A 46 -5.54 7.89 17.18
CA ASP A 46 -4.34 7.40 17.88
C ASP A 46 -4.76 6.48 19.01
N THR A 47 -4.42 5.20 18.90
CA THR A 47 -4.68 4.16 19.90
C THR A 47 -3.43 3.77 20.69
N SER A 48 -2.33 4.48 20.57
CA SER A 48 -1.08 4.17 21.26
C SER A 48 -1.11 4.45 22.76
N GLY A 49 -2.06 5.26 23.22
CA GLY A 49 -2.27 5.60 24.62
C GLY A 49 -3.35 4.75 25.30
N TYR A 50 -3.54 4.97 26.62
CA TYR A 50 -4.57 4.28 27.41
C TYR A 50 -6.01 4.53 26.92
N GLN A 51 -6.24 5.72 26.35
CA GLN A 51 -7.53 6.06 25.72
C GLN A 51 -7.29 6.51 24.29
N PRO A 52 -8.16 6.12 23.36
CA PRO A 52 -8.11 6.61 21.99
C PRO A 52 -8.27 8.14 21.96
N ARG A 53 -7.47 8.81 21.14
CA ARG A 53 -7.54 10.26 20.94
C ARG A 53 -7.42 10.60 19.45
N LEU A 54 -7.91 11.76 19.07
CA LEU A 54 -7.71 12.28 17.71
C LEU A 54 -6.30 12.81 17.55
N ARG A 55 -5.67 12.45 16.42
CA ARG A 55 -4.50 13.13 15.89
C ARG A 55 -4.79 13.63 14.48
N TYR A 56 -4.10 14.64 14.04
CA TYR A 56 -4.36 15.26 12.75
C TYR A 56 -3.13 15.19 11.86
N VAL A 57 -3.37 14.84 10.60
CA VAL A 57 -2.36 14.89 9.55
C VAL A 57 -2.80 15.87 8.47
N PHE A 58 -1.83 16.41 7.73
CA PHE A 58 -2.05 17.40 6.67
C PHE A 58 -1.40 16.84 5.39
N ASP A 59 -2.09 16.99 4.27
CA ASP A 59 -1.52 16.66 2.97
C ASP A 59 -0.46 17.70 2.57
N VAL A 60 0.50 17.30 1.75
CA VAL A 60 1.53 18.21 1.21
C VAL A 60 0.92 19.42 0.52
N ALA A 61 -0.24 19.28 -0.13
CA ALA A 61 -0.96 20.37 -0.79
C ALA A 61 -1.47 21.44 0.19
N ASP A 62 -1.63 21.09 1.48
CA ASP A 62 -1.98 22.04 2.55
C ASP A 62 -0.79 22.80 3.09
N THR A 63 0.41 22.54 2.58
CA THR A 63 1.63 23.10 3.12
C THR A 63 2.34 24.00 2.11
N ALA A 64 3.05 25.01 2.61
CA ALA A 64 3.93 25.83 1.81
C ALA A 64 5.37 25.79 2.34
N PRO A 65 6.39 25.88 1.44
CA PRO A 65 7.78 25.88 1.87
C PRO A 65 8.16 27.18 2.58
N ARG A 66 9.09 27.10 3.52
CA ARG A 66 9.88 28.24 4.02
C ARG A 66 11.14 28.38 3.18
N ASP A 67 11.87 29.49 3.34
CA ASP A 67 13.08 29.80 2.53
C ASP A 67 14.13 28.68 2.54
N ALA A 68 14.25 27.92 3.63
CA ALA A 68 15.17 26.78 3.77
C ALA A 68 14.47 25.42 3.70
N ALA A 69 13.30 25.33 3.08
CA ALA A 69 12.55 24.09 3.01
C ALA A 69 13.29 23.04 2.18
N ARG A 70 13.23 21.78 2.65
CA ARG A 70 13.68 20.65 1.84
C ARG A 70 12.73 20.45 0.65
N SER A 71 13.30 20.18 -0.51
CA SER A 71 12.50 19.78 -1.66
C SER A 71 11.69 18.54 -1.29
N PHE A 72 10.39 18.61 -1.50
CA PHE A 72 9.49 17.47 -1.35
C PHE A 72 9.13 16.96 -2.74
N THR A 73 9.66 15.82 -3.08
CA THR A 73 9.31 15.09 -4.30
C THR A 73 8.94 13.66 -3.92
N LEU A 74 7.80 13.22 -4.42
CA LEU A 74 7.49 11.78 -4.41
C LEU A 74 8.44 11.11 -5.39
N TRP A 75 8.96 9.93 -5.02
CA TRP A 75 9.72 9.14 -5.96
C TRP A 75 8.83 8.68 -7.12
N GLU A 76 9.39 8.64 -8.30
CA GLU A 76 8.72 8.20 -9.51
C GLU A 76 9.51 7.07 -10.14
N MET A 77 8.83 6.02 -10.55
CA MET A 77 9.43 4.99 -11.36
C MET A 77 9.37 5.42 -12.83
N ARG A 78 10.49 5.31 -13.54
CA ARG A 78 10.63 5.60 -14.97
C ARG A 78 11.14 4.36 -15.69
N ALA A 79 11.01 4.31 -17.01
CA ALA A 79 11.47 3.18 -17.82
C ALA A 79 12.96 2.81 -17.56
N GLU A 80 13.81 3.81 -17.29
CA GLU A 80 15.23 3.59 -16.97
C GLU A 80 15.48 2.82 -15.66
N HIS A 81 14.47 2.76 -14.77
CA HIS A 81 14.56 2.06 -13.50
C HIS A 81 14.11 0.58 -13.60
N GLU A 82 13.33 0.23 -14.63
CA GLU A 82 12.65 -1.08 -14.72
C GLU A 82 13.61 -2.25 -14.59
N ALA A 83 14.71 -2.24 -15.35
CA ALA A 83 15.68 -3.34 -15.33
C ALA A 83 16.28 -3.56 -13.94
N LYS A 84 16.60 -2.47 -13.22
CA LYS A 84 17.15 -2.52 -11.86
C LYS A 84 16.11 -3.01 -10.85
N VAL A 85 14.86 -2.56 -11.01
CA VAL A 85 13.74 -2.99 -10.15
C VAL A 85 13.44 -4.45 -10.40
N CYS A 86 13.38 -4.91 -11.66
CA CYS A 86 13.20 -6.33 -11.98
C CYS A 86 14.28 -7.22 -11.34
N SER A 87 15.56 -6.84 -11.48
CA SER A 87 16.65 -7.59 -10.85
C SER A 87 16.51 -7.64 -9.33
N MET A 88 16.16 -6.51 -8.69
CA MET A 88 15.94 -6.46 -7.25
C MET A 88 14.77 -7.34 -6.81
N LEU A 89 13.65 -7.35 -7.55
CA LEU A 89 12.50 -8.18 -7.25
C LEU A 89 12.84 -9.67 -7.36
N THR A 90 13.58 -10.06 -8.41
CA THR A 90 14.07 -11.43 -8.59
C THR A 90 14.96 -11.86 -7.42
N GLU A 91 15.96 -11.05 -7.08
CA GLU A 91 16.93 -11.39 -6.03
C GLU A 91 16.28 -11.44 -4.64
N GLN A 92 15.44 -10.45 -4.34
CA GLN A 92 14.89 -10.30 -2.99
C GLN A 92 13.73 -11.25 -2.72
N TYR A 93 12.92 -11.55 -3.73
CA TYR A 93 11.71 -12.36 -3.57
C TYR A 93 11.83 -13.72 -4.23
N ASP A 94 12.99 -14.06 -4.81
CA ASP A 94 13.22 -15.35 -5.47
C ASP A 94 12.07 -15.68 -6.45
N VAL A 95 11.85 -14.78 -7.42
CA VAL A 95 10.86 -14.92 -8.50
C VAL A 95 11.56 -14.85 -9.85
N PRO A 96 11.10 -15.59 -10.89
CA PRO A 96 11.72 -15.56 -12.21
C PRO A 96 11.72 -14.14 -12.83
N GLN A 97 12.79 -13.79 -13.53
CA GLN A 97 12.92 -12.52 -14.25
C GLN A 97 12.48 -12.67 -15.71
N ASP A 98 11.20 -12.95 -15.93
CA ASP A 98 10.62 -13.04 -17.27
C ASP A 98 9.28 -12.31 -17.34
N GLY A 99 8.78 -12.03 -18.54
CA GLY A 99 7.47 -11.41 -18.75
C GLY A 99 7.37 -9.91 -18.43
N GLY A 100 8.47 -9.24 -18.09
CA GLY A 100 8.49 -7.81 -17.75
C GLY A 100 8.06 -7.47 -16.32
N ILE A 101 8.02 -6.16 -16.00
CA ILE A 101 7.84 -5.68 -14.62
C ILE A 101 6.48 -6.04 -14.03
N ILE A 102 5.41 -6.00 -14.83
CA ILE A 102 4.05 -6.28 -14.34
C ILE A 102 3.92 -7.76 -13.98
N ALA A 103 4.43 -8.65 -14.84
CA ALA A 103 4.44 -10.09 -14.53
C ALA A 103 5.26 -10.40 -13.26
N GLN A 104 6.31 -9.62 -12.99
CA GLN A 104 7.04 -9.75 -11.73
C GLN A 104 6.25 -9.24 -10.53
N PHE A 105 5.49 -8.15 -10.67
CA PHE A 105 4.58 -7.70 -9.62
C PHE A 105 3.56 -8.79 -9.25
N GLU A 106 2.97 -9.45 -10.25
CA GLU A 106 2.05 -10.58 -10.02
C GLU A 106 2.70 -11.71 -9.26
N ARG A 107 3.88 -12.16 -9.70
CA ARG A 107 4.59 -13.27 -9.03
C ARG A 107 4.98 -12.94 -7.60
N VAL A 108 5.46 -11.71 -7.36
CA VAL A 108 5.77 -11.24 -6.02
C VAL A 108 4.51 -11.16 -5.16
N ALA A 109 3.41 -10.64 -5.71
CA ALA A 109 2.13 -10.56 -5.02
C ALA A 109 1.61 -11.95 -4.65
N ASP A 110 1.63 -12.89 -5.59
CA ASP A 110 1.21 -14.28 -5.40
C ASP A 110 2.02 -14.98 -4.31
N LYS A 111 3.35 -14.85 -4.37
CA LYS A 111 4.24 -15.45 -3.39
C LYS A 111 4.00 -14.89 -2.00
N LEU A 112 3.97 -13.56 -1.88
CA LEU A 112 3.83 -12.90 -0.59
C LEU A 112 2.42 -13.05 0.01
N ALA A 113 1.38 -13.10 -0.82
CA ALA A 113 0.04 -13.42 -0.34
C ALA A 113 -0.04 -14.84 0.25
N LEU A 114 0.63 -15.81 -0.38
CA LEU A 114 0.68 -17.18 0.13
C LEU A 114 1.54 -17.30 1.41
N GLU A 115 2.65 -16.58 1.49
CA GLU A 115 3.46 -16.50 2.71
C GLU A 115 2.65 -15.90 3.86
N TYR A 116 1.97 -14.78 3.63
CA TYR A 116 1.11 -14.12 4.60
C TYR A 116 -0.02 -15.04 5.08
N TRP A 117 -0.67 -15.75 4.15
CA TRP A 117 -1.65 -16.78 4.49
C TRP A 117 -1.07 -17.82 5.43
N THR A 118 0.11 -18.35 5.11
CA THR A 118 0.75 -19.41 5.91
C THR A 118 1.02 -18.96 7.34
N GLU A 119 1.38 -17.69 7.52
CA GLU A 119 1.66 -17.11 8.83
C GLU A 119 0.38 -16.78 9.62
N GLN A 120 -0.69 -16.32 8.94
CA GLN A 120 -1.87 -15.74 9.56
C GLN A 120 -3.15 -16.59 9.38
N LYS A 121 -3.06 -17.80 8.85
CA LYS A 121 -4.23 -18.58 8.42
C LYS A 121 -5.28 -18.79 9.52
N ARG A 122 -4.87 -18.99 10.76
CA ARG A 122 -5.81 -19.21 11.88
C ARG A 122 -6.67 -17.99 12.14
N ASP A 123 -6.05 -16.83 12.14
CA ASP A 123 -6.73 -15.55 12.35
C ASP A 123 -7.64 -15.23 11.18
N ILE A 124 -7.15 -15.42 9.94
CA ILE A 124 -7.95 -15.21 8.74
C ILE A 124 -9.18 -16.12 8.75
N CYS A 125 -9.01 -17.44 8.92
CA CYS A 125 -10.13 -18.39 8.95
C CYS A 125 -11.16 -18.05 10.05
N GLY A 126 -10.69 -17.63 11.22
CA GLY A 126 -11.58 -17.21 12.31
C GLY A 126 -12.38 -15.95 11.98
N ILE A 127 -11.75 -14.97 11.35
CA ILE A 127 -12.37 -13.69 11.00
C ILE A 127 -13.36 -13.82 9.84
N VAL A 128 -13.06 -14.65 8.84
CA VAL A 128 -13.93 -14.80 7.67
C VAL A 128 -15.13 -15.72 7.89
N ALA A 129 -15.24 -16.36 9.05
CA ALA A 129 -16.33 -17.28 9.38
C ALA A 129 -17.74 -16.64 9.30
N ASP A 130 -17.84 -15.31 9.44
CA ASP A 130 -19.10 -14.56 9.31
C ASP A 130 -19.28 -13.90 7.93
N SER A 131 -18.37 -14.14 6.98
CA SER A 131 -18.43 -13.59 5.63
C SER A 131 -19.08 -14.57 4.63
N PHE A 132 -19.07 -14.25 3.34
CA PHE A 132 -19.50 -15.20 2.29
C PHE A 132 -18.62 -16.45 2.22
N LEU A 133 -17.45 -16.46 2.86
CA LEU A 133 -16.58 -17.63 2.99
C LEU A 133 -17.01 -18.58 4.13
N ASN A 134 -18.10 -18.30 4.81
CA ASN A 134 -18.63 -19.18 5.87
C ASN A 134 -18.93 -20.58 5.32
N GLY A 135 -18.43 -21.58 6.01
CA GLY A 135 -18.62 -22.98 5.66
C GLY A 135 -17.68 -23.52 4.56
N TYR A 136 -16.79 -22.67 4.03
CA TYR A 136 -15.74 -23.14 3.14
C TYR A 136 -14.62 -23.82 3.94
N ASP A 137 -14.01 -24.82 3.32
CA ASP A 137 -12.81 -25.44 3.89
C ASP A 137 -11.58 -24.51 3.78
N GLU A 138 -10.51 -24.87 4.51
CA GLU A 138 -9.28 -24.07 4.57
C GLU A 138 -8.65 -23.83 3.20
N ASP A 139 -8.71 -24.81 2.30
CA ASP A 139 -8.13 -24.69 0.96
C ASP A 139 -8.90 -23.70 0.08
N ASN A 140 -10.21 -23.70 0.14
CA ASN A 140 -11.06 -22.76 -0.57
C ASN A 140 -10.90 -21.33 -0.02
N ILE A 141 -10.85 -21.16 1.31
CA ILE A 141 -10.56 -19.85 1.94
C ILE A 141 -9.17 -19.35 1.53
N ARG A 142 -8.16 -20.25 1.51
CA ARG A 142 -6.80 -19.93 1.05
C ARG A 142 -6.79 -19.41 -0.39
N MET A 143 -7.51 -20.09 -1.29
CA MET A 143 -7.58 -19.70 -2.69
C MET A 143 -8.27 -18.32 -2.85
N ALA A 144 -9.40 -18.11 -2.18
CA ALA A 144 -10.10 -16.84 -2.18
C ALA A 144 -9.21 -15.70 -1.65
N PHE A 145 -8.55 -15.92 -0.50
CA PHE A 145 -7.63 -14.95 0.09
C PHE A 145 -6.46 -14.64 -0.84
N LYS A 146 -5.77 -15.69 -1.34
CA LYS A 146 -4.63 -15.52 -2.25
C LYS A 146 -5.04 -14.69 -3.47
N THR A 147 -6.14 -15.05 -4.14
CA THR A 147 -6.60 -14.37 -5.34
C THR A 147 -6.96 -12.91 -5.05
N ALA A 148 -7.79 -12.65 -4.04
CA ALA A 148 -8.18 -11.29 -3.66
C ALA A 148 -6.96 -10.42 -3.26
N ALA A 149 -6.04 -10.98 -2.48
CA ALA A 149 -4.85 -10.28 -2.03
C ALA A 149 -3.89 -9.99 -3.19
N SER A 150 -3.53 -11.00 -4.00
CA SER A 150 -2.55 -10.79 -5.09
C SER A 150 -3.05 -9.85 -6.17
N THR A 151 -4.32 -9.93 -6.57
CA THR A 151 -4.90 -8.95 -7.51
C THR A 151 -4.81 -7.53 -6.95
N SER A 152 -5.21 -7.34 -5.69
CA SER A 152 -5.18 -6.02 -5.04
C SER A 152 -3.76 -5.48 -4.84
N ILE A 153 -2.79 -6.33 -4.49
CA ILE A 153 -1.38 -5.96 -4.35
C ILE A 153 -0.81 -5.56 -5.72
N THR A 154 -1.04 -6.35 -6.76
CA THR A 154 -0.56 -6.06 -8.12
C THR A 154 -1.11 -4.72 -8.60
N TYR A 155 -2.40 -4.49 -8.42
CA TYR A 155 -3.03 -3.19 -8.71
C TYR A 155 -2.32 -2.03 -7.99
N ALA A 156 -2.09 -2.17 -6.69
CA ALA A 156 -1.45 -1.14 -5.88
C ALA A 156 0.01 -0.87 -6.32
N LEU A 157 0.75 -1.91 -6.67
CA LEU A 157 2.12 -1.78 -7.19
C LEU A 157 2.14 -1.08 -8.54
N MET A 158 1.27 -1.48 -9.47
CA MET A 158 1.13 -0.87 -10.78
C MET A 158 0.78 0.62 -10.65
N ALA A 159 -0.30 0.94 -9.96
CA ALA A 159 -0.76 2.32 -9.79
C ALA A 159 0.32 3.21 -9.15
N ARG A 160 1.02 2.71 -8.11
CA ARG A 160 2.06 3.50 -7.44
C ARG A 160 3.35 3.65 -8.28
N CYS A 161 3.66 2.68 -9.13
CA CYS A 161 4.80 2.73 -10.04
C CYS A 161 4.51 3.46 -11.36
N GLY A 162 3.30 4.00 -11.54
CA GLY A 162 2.94 4.80 -12.70
C GLY A 162 2.48 3.98 -13.91
N PHE A 163 2.20 2.69 -13.73
CA PHE A 163 1.55 1.87 -14.75
C PHE A 163 0.04 2.02 -14.64
N SER A 164 -0.65 2.18 -15.78
CA SER A 164 -2.12 2.20 -15.77
C SER A 164 -2.65 0.81 -15.47
N PRO A 165 -3.48 0.64 -14.43
CA PRO A 165 -4.22 -0.61 -14.23
C PRO A 165 -5.36 -0.78 -15.23
N ASP A 166 -5.82 0.32 -15.87
CA ASP A 166 -6.92 0.30 -16.82
C ASP A 166 -6.55 -0.53 -18.06
N GLY A 167 -7.41 -1.47 -18.41
CA GLY A 167 -7.19 -2.39 -19.53
C GLY A 167 -6.23 -3.55 -19.20
N TYR A 168 -5.66 -3.58 -17.98
CA TYR A 168 -4.94 -4.75 -17.45
C TYR A 168 -5.82 -5.59 -16.55
N PHE A 169 -6.63 -4.94 -15.72
CA PHE A 169 -7.63 -5.58 -14.89
C PHE A 169 -9.03 -5.31 -15.41
N GLU A 170 -9.86 -6.35 -15.36
CA GLU A 170 -11.30 -6.26 -15.54
C GLU A 170 -12.01 -6.24 -14.18
N PRO A 171 -13.24 -5.70 -14.06
CA PRO A 171 -13.98 -5.70 -12.79
C PRO A 171 -14.10 -7.09 -12.16
N GLU A 172 -14.16 -8.13 -12.98
CA GLU A 172 -14.28 -9.54 -12.60
C GLU A 172 -13.07 -10.05 -11.81
N ASP A 173 -11.88 -9.50 -12.06
CA ASP A 173 -10.66 -9.87 -11.33
C ASP A 173 -10.73 -9.53 -9.84
N PHE A 174 -11.58 -8.55 -9.50
CA PHE A 174 -11.81 -8.13 -8.11
C PHE A 174 -13.00 -8.81 -7.44
N MET A 175 -13.73 -9.69 -8.14
CA MET A 175 -14.88 -10.38 -7.55
C MET A 175 -14.54 -11.14 -6.26
N PRO A 176 -13.38 -11.81 -6.15
CA PRO A 176 -12.99 -12.49 -4.91
C PRO A 176 -12.86 -11.57 -3.68
N VAL A 177 -12.67 -10.26 -3.86
CA VAL A 177 -12.66 -9.28 -2.76
C VAL A 177 -14.02 -9.21 -2.07
N PHE A 178 -15.12 -9.38 -2.82
CA PHE A 178 -16.47 -9.30 -2.29
C PHE A 178 -16.86 -10.49 -1.39
N ASP A 179 -16.09 -11.58 -1.45
CA ASP A 179 -16.28 -12.70 -0.52
C ASP A 179 -15.94 -12.31 0.93
N PHE A 180 -15.11 -11.30 1.11
CA PHE A 180 -14.71 -10.72 2.40
C PHE A 180 -15.69 -9.63 2.85
N ASN A 181 -16.98 -9.87 2.82
CA ASN A 181 -18.07 -8.89 2.92
C ASN A 181 -18.44 -8.43 4.33
N THR A 182 -17.62 -8.68 5.33
CA THR A 182 -17.81 -8.13 6.68
C THR A 182 -16.71 -7.10 7.00
N PRO A 183 -16.96 -6.12 7.87
CA PRO A 183 -15.94 -5.13 8.25
C PRO A 183 -14.64 -5.76 8.75
N ALA A 184 -14.72 -6.85 9.52
CA ALA A 184 -13.56 -7.56 10.01
C ALA A 184 -12.80 -8.30 8.89
N ALA A 185 -13.52 -8.99 8.00
CA ALA A 185 -12.93 -9.69 6.86
C ALA A 185 -12.28 -8.71 5.86
N VAL A 186 -12.94 -7.60 5.51
CA VAL A 186 -12.34 -6.53 4.70
C VAL A 186 -11.11 -5.95 5.36
N SER A 187 -11.14 -5.74 6.69
CA SER A 187 -9.99 -5.19 7.41
C SER A 187 -8.79 -6.12 7.38
N VAL A 188 -8.99 -7.44 7.56
CA VAL A 188 -7.87 -8.40 7.52
C VAL A 188 -7.27 -8.51 6.12
N LEU A 189 -8.10 -8.57 5.08
CA LEU A 189 -7.65 -8.58 3.69
C LEU A 189 -6.89 -7.29 3.34
N GLY A 190 -7.47 -6.14 3.65
CA GLY A 190 -6.87 -4.84 3.37
C GLY A 190 -5.58 -4.59 4.14
N THR A 191 -5.47 -5.10 5.37
CA THR A 191 -4.22 -5.05 6.16
C THR A 191 -3.13 -5.86 5.46
N ALA A 192 -3.42 -7.08 5.03
CA ALA A 192 -2.48 -7.92 4.29
C ALA A 192 -2.00 -7.22 2.99
N VAL A 193 -2.93 -6.70 2.19
CA VAL A 193 -2.62 -5.95 0.97
C VAL A 193 -1.75 -4.74 1.26
N SER A 194 -2.08 -3.97 2.30
CA SER A 194 -1.33 -2.77 2.69
C SER A 194 0.09 -3.10 3.14
N GLU A 195 0.27 -4.08 4.02
CA GLU A 195 1.58 -4.46 4.56
C GLU A 195 2.50 -5.03 3.49
N ILE A 196 1.98 -5.92 2.64
CA ILE A 196 2.75 -6.51 1.54
C ILE A 196 3.13 -5.42 0.53
N SER A 197 2.18 -4.61 0.08
CA SER A 197 2.45 -3.52 -0.86
C SER A 197 3.46 -2.53 -0.30
N GLN A 198 3.35 -2.15 0.98
CA GLN A 198 4.31 -1.26 1.65
C GLN A 198 5.72 -1.85 1.63
N ARG A 199 5.88 -3.13 1.94
CA ARG A 199 7.17 -3.83 1.94
C ARG A 199 7.81 -3.78 0.56
N VAL A 200 7.07 -4.13 -0.49
CA VAL A 200 7.57 -4.15 -1.87
C VAL A 200 7.87 -2.73 -2.37
N LEU A 201 6.95 -1.78 -2.22
CA LEU A 201 7.12 -0.40 -2.66
C LEU A 201 8.29 0.30 -1.97
N ARG A 202 8.58 -0.05 -0.71
CA ARG A 202 9.77 0.47 -0.02
C ARG A 202 11.07 0.01 -0.67
N GLN A 203 11.15 -1.24 -1.11
CA GLN A 203 12.34 -1.75 -1.81
C GLN A 203 12.49 -1.13 -3.20
N ILE A 204 11.38 -0.96 -3.91
CA ILE A 204 11.36 -0.25 -5.19
C ILE A 204 11.84 1.20 -5.00
N GLU A 205 11.31 1.92 -4.02
CA GLU A 205 11.75 3.29 -3.68
C GLU A 205 13.26 3.38 -3.43
N ILE A 206 13.81 2.43 -2.64
CA ILE A 206 15.24 2.39 -2.34
C ILE A 206 16.05 2.17 -3.61
N THR A 207 15.62 1.25 -4.47
CA THR A 207 16.30 0.90 -5.73
C THR A 207 16.28 2.07 -6.71
N VAL A 208 15.13 2.72 -6.89
CA VAL A 208 14.98 3.92 -7.74
C VAL A 208 15.91 5.05 -7.25
N LYS A 209 15.85 5.39 -5.95
CA LYS A 209 16.68 6.45 -5.38
C LYS A 209 18.17 6.13 -5.41
N ARG A 210 18.58 4.87 -5.33
CA ARG A 210 19.97 4.47 -5.48
C ARG A 210 20.43 4.70 -6.92
N HIS A 211 19.65 4.26 -7.89
CA HIS A 211 19.97 4.45 -9.30
C HIS A 211 20.07 5.94 -9.68
N GLU A 212 19.17 6.79 -9.18
CA GLU A 212 19.25 8.24 -9.41
C GLU A 212 20.54 8.86 -8.85
N ARG A 213 21.00 8.42 -7.66
CA ARG A 213 22.24 8.91 -7.04
C ARG A 213 23.50 8.45 -7.77
N GLU A 214 23.51 7.26 -8.38
CA GLU A 214 24.63 6.74 -9.15
C GLU A 214 24.85 7.50 -10.47
N ARG A 215 23.84 8.27 -10.92
CA ARG A 215 23.87 9.05 -12.17
C ARG A 215 24.15 10.55 -11.96
N CYS A 216 24.10 11.03 -10.74
CA CYS A 216 24.47 12.41 -10.38
C CYS A 216 25.91 12.51 -9.95
#